data_9f92a609538af6a640f21d91f12d251b
#
_entry.id   9f92a609538af6a640f21d91f12d251b
#
_cell.length_a   1.000
_cell.length_b   1.000
_cell.length_c   1.000
_cell.angle_alpha   90.00
_cell.angle_beta   90.00
_cell.angle_gamma   90.00
#
_symmetry.space_group_name_H-M   'P 1'
#
loop_
_entity.id
_entity.type
_entity.pdbx_description
1 polymer ?
#
loop_
_entity_poly.entity_id
_entity_poly.type
_entity_poly.pdbx_seq_one_letter_code
_entity_poly.pdbx_strand_id
1 'polypeptide(L)'
;MWLASAPEALRRFSDALRAASPQEPSASPQPHDPATGESGDDAESHRYRTLWLSDLHLGTRDCKAAALLELLRHCHASTIYLVGDIVDGWQLRKGWYWPQAHNDVVQKLLRKARKGSRVVFVPGNHDEFARHYAGLHFGGIEVLNEAVHVTAGGTRLWVVHGDWFDGVVMHARWLAHLGDALYVFSLKLNRWLNHLRHRMGFSYWSLSQYLKGKVKNAVSYISNFEQLLAEEAARRGCEGVVCGHIHRAELRRIDNTVYANCGDWVESLTAVAELDDGMLQLLLWKPASAAPQVLAELRPEIRSCAS
;
A
#
# COMPACT_ATOMS: atom_id res chain seq x y z
N MET A 1 -13.81 14.09 24.16
CA MET A 1 -13.42 15.42 23.64
C MET A 1 -12.53 15.28 22.40
N TRP A 2 -12.90 14.38 21.45
CA TRP A 2 -12.04 13.95 20.32
C TRP A 2 -12.69 14.15 18.94
N LEU A 3 -13.89 14.70 18.86
CA LEU A 3 -14.67 14.83 17.61
C LEU A 3 -14.59 16.19 16.93
N ALA A 4 -13.86 17.17 17.50
CA ALA A 4 -13.89 18.55 16.95
C ALA A 4 -12.80 18.85 15.90
N SER A 5 -11.77 18.03 15.73
CA SER A 5 -10.65 18.33 14.81
C SER A 5 -10.71 17.64 13.44
N ALA A 6 -11.54 16.61 13.30
CA ALA A 6 -11.73 15.90 12.03
C ALA A 6 -12.31 16.77 10.90
N PRO A 7 -13.27 17.68 11.16
CA PRO A 7 -13.86 18.52 10.12
C PRO A 7 -12.87 19.51 9.46
N GLU A 8 -11.88 19.98 10.21
CA GLU A 8 -10.93 20.98 9.69
C GLU A 8 -9.87 20.36 8.78
N ALA A 9 -9.36 19.18 9.13
CA ALA A 9 -8.44 18.44 8.27
C ALA A 9 -9.11 18.03 6.94
N LEU A 10 -10.38 17.62 7.01
CA LEU A 10 -11.18 17.28 5.83
C LEU A 10 -11.49 18.51 4.98
N ARG A 11 -11.76 19.67 5.60
CA ARG A 11 -11.95 20.94 4.86
C ARG A 11 -10.67 21.33 4.12
N ARG A 12 -9.51 21.31 4.77
CA ARG A 12 -8.22 21.62 4.14
C ARG A 12 -7.89 20.65 3.00
N PHE A 13 -8.19 19.36 3.15
CA PHE A 13 -8.06 18.38 2.08
C PHE A 13 -9.01 18.65 0.93
N SER A 14 -10.29 18.95 1.22
CA SER A 14 -11.29 19.36 0.23
C SER A 14 -10.90 20.65 -0.49
N ASP A 15 -10.37 21.64 0.25
CA ASP A 15 -9.94 22.93 -0.30
C ASP A 15 -8.68 22.78 -1.17
N ALA A 16 -7.74 21.92 -0.79
CA ALA A 16 -6.58 21.56 -1.61
C ALA A 16 -7.00 20.90 -2.93
N LEU A 17 -8.03 20.05 -2.89
CA LEU A 17 -8.58 19.42 -4.09
C LEU A 17 -9.34 20.41 -4.96
N ARG A 18 -10.07 21.37 -4.38
CA ARG A 18 -10.75 22.46 -5.13
C ARG A 18 -9.75 23.41 -5.76
N ALA A 19 -8.67 23.75 -5.07
CA ALA A 19 -7.58 24.58 -5.61
C ALA A 19 -6.84 23.88 -6.78
N ALA A 20 -6.92 22.56 -6.85
CA ALA A 20 -6.35 21.74 -7.92
C ALA A 20 -7.30 21.56 -9.12
N SER A 21 -8.55 22.01 -9.02
CA SER A 21 -9.51 22.01 -10.15
C SER A 21 -9.21 23.19 -11.06
N PRO A 22 -9.10 22.98 -12.40
CA PRO A 22 -8.98 24.10 -13.33
C PRO A 22 -10.20 25.03 -13.18
N GLN A 23 -9.98 26.33 -13.06
CA GLN A 23 -11.05 27.31 -13.18
C GLN A 23 -11.75 27.10 -14.52
N GLU A 24 -13.06 26.94 -14.50
CA GLU A 24 -13.86 26.91 -15.71
C GLU A 24 -13.68 28.22 -16.48
N PRO A 25 -13.27 28.20 -17.77
CA PRO A 25 -13.36 29.37 -18.59
C PRO A 25 -14.84 29.62 -18.93
N SER A 26 -15.34 30.79 -18.60
CA SER A 26 -16.63 31.29 -19.06
C SER A 26 -16.56 31.55 -20.56
N ALA A 27 -16.90 30.58 -21.41
CA ALA A 27 -17.24 30.78 -22.81
C ALA A 27 -18.01 29.56 -23.34
N SER A 28 -19.10 29.85 -24.04
CA SER A 28 -20.00 28.92 -24.71
C SER A 28 -19.26 27.92 -25.64
N PRO A 29 -19.69 26.66 -25.75
CA PRO A 29 -19.02 25.68 -26.58
C PRO A 29 -19.28 25.95 -28.07
N GLN A 30 -18.20 26.17 -28.81
CA GLN A 30 -18.19 25.98 -30.26
C GLN A 30 -17.91 24.47 -30.56
N PRO A 31 -18.50 23.89 -31.60
CA PRO A 31 -18.27 22.48 -31.94
C PRO A 31 -16.86 22.34 -32.47
N HIS A 32 -16.02 21.57 -31.74
CA HIS A 32 -14.69 21.17 -32.21
C HIS A 32 -14.75 19.80 -32.89
N ASP A 33 -14.26 19.78 -34.12
CA ASP A 33 -13.93 18.58 -34.90
C ASP A 33 -13.01 17.62 -34.11
N PRO A 34 -13.20 16.31 -34.26
CA PRO A 34 -12.33 15.32 -33.64
C PRO A 34 -11.14 14.98 -34.56
N ALA A 35 -10.13 15.82 -34.63
CA ALA A 35 -8.85 15.44 -35.27
C ALA A 35 -7.74 16.44 -34.92
N THR A 36 -7.06 16.28 -33.82
CA THR A 36 -5.58 16.49 -33.81
C THR A 36 -5.03 15.75 -32.58
N GLY A 37 -4.16 14.75 -32.90
CA GLY A 37 -3.53 13.86 -31.94
C GLY A 37 -2.62 14.58 -30.96
N GLU A 38 -2.75 14.26 -29.71
CA GLU A 38 -1.64 14.31 -28.76
C GLU A 38 -0.86 12.98 -28.87
N SER A 39 -0.03 12.90 -29.89
CA SER A 39 1.06 11.94 -30.00
C SER A 39 2.21 12.46 -29.14
N GLY A 40 2.42 11.88 -27.96
CA GLY A 40 3.55 12.29 -27.13
C GLY A 40 3.80 11.50 -25.86
N ASP A 41 3.14 10.34 -25.63
CA ASP A 41 3.39 9.56 -24.40
C ASP A 41 3.32 8.03 -24.66
N ASP A 42 3.59 7.59 -25.91
CA ASP A 42 3.61 6.15 -26.30
C ASP A 42 5.00 5.51 -26.16
N ALA A 43 5.86 5.99 -25.27
CA ALA A 43 7.03 5.24 -24.86
C ALA A 43 6.55 4.05 -24.00
N GLU A 44 6.74 2.83 -24.49
CA GLU A 44 6.54 1.51 -23.85
C GLU A 44 5.64 1.52 -22.61
N SER A 45 4.32 1.65 -22.79
CA SER A 45 3.38 1.59 -21.69
C SER A 45 3.04 0.13 -21.36
N HIS A 46 3.31 -0.29 -20.12
CA HIS A 46 2.93 -1.61 -19.62
C HIS A 46 1.44 -1.64 -19.31
N ARG A 47 0.72 -2.62 -19.89
CA ARG A 47 -0.71 -2.79 -19.66
C ARG A 47 -0.97 -3.96 -18.74
N TYR A 48 -1.83 -3.72 -17.75
CA TYR A 48 -2.29 -4.69 -16.78
C TYR A 48 -3.82 -4.71 -16.75
N ARG A 49 -4.40 -5.84 -16.44
CA ARG A 49 -5.82 -5.94 -16.13
C ARG A 49 -6.12 -5.23 -14.82
N THR A 50 -5.30 -5.47 -13.80
CA THR A 50 -5.46 -4.86 -12.47
C THR A 50 -4.10 -4.50 -11.87
N LEU A 51 -4.07 -3.40 -11.12
CA LEU A 51 -2.91 -2.95 -10.34
C LEU A 51 -3.35 -2.69 -8.90
N TRP A 52 -2.64 -3.24 -7.92
CA TRP A 52 -2.85 -3.00 -6.49
C TRP A 52 -1.64 -2.25 -5.93
N LEU A 53 -1.92 -1.15 -5.25
CA LEU A 53 -0.96 -0.28 -4.58
C LEU A 53 -1.40 -0.13 -3.13
N SER A 54 -0.47 -0.18 -2.17
CA SER A 54 -0.76 0.07 -0.76
C SER A 54 0.32 0.93 -0.12
N ASP A 55 0.03 1.44 1.07
CA ASP A 55 1.01 2.07 1.95
C ASP A 55 1.81 3.19 1.26
N LEU A 56 1.09 4.11 0.60
CA LEU A 56 1.70 5.26 -0.08
C LEU A 56 2.16 6.32 0.91
N HIS A 57 1.44 6.46 2.03
CA HIS A 57 1.69 7.45 3.08
C HIS A 57 1.86 8.88 2.56
N LEU A 58 0.98 9.32 1.64
CA LEU A 58 0.91 10.72 1.23
C LEU A 58 0.67 11.60 2.46
N GLY A 59 1.45 12.65 2.61
CA GLY A 59 1.46 13.49 3.81
C GLY A 59 2.68 13.27 4.71
N THR A 60 3.57 12.33 4.34
CA THR A 60 4.86 12.09 5.01
C THR A 60 6.05 12.50 4.12
N ARG A 61 7.21 12.72 4.75
CA ARG A 61 8.46 13.00 4.03
C ARG A 61 9.07 11.75 3.39
N ASP A 62 8.69 10.58 3.90
CA ASP A 62 9.26 9.30 3.50
C ASP A 62 8.61 8.74 2.23
N CYS A 63 7.39 9.21 1.89
CA CYS A 63 6.68 8.83 0.67
C CYS A 63 7.50 9.11 -0.59
N LYS A 64 7.70 8.10 -1.42
CA LYS A 64 8.42 8.19 -2.70
C LYS A 64 7.47 8.58 -3.85
N ALA A 65 6.75 9.68 -3.66
CA ALA A 65 5.71 10.15 -4.59
C ALA A 65 6.22 10.31 -6.04
N ALA A 66 7.48 10.76 -6.24
CA ALA A 66 8.06 10.88 -7.58
C ALA A 66 8.18 9.53 -8.29
N ALA A 67 8.68 8.50 -7.60
CA ALA A 67 8.77 7.14 -8.15
C ALA A 67 7.38 6.54 -8.44
N LEU A 68 6.40 6.80 -7.55
CA LEU A 68 5.02 6.40 -7.79
C LEU A 68 4.41 7.08 -9.03
N LEU A 69 4.68 8.35 -9.23
CA LEU A 69 4.25 9.08 -10.43
C LEU A 69 4.86 8.48 -11.71
N GLU A 70 6.12 8.08 -11.66
CA GLU A 70 6.77 7.39 -12.78
C GLU A 70 6.06 6.07 -13.07
N LEU A 71 5.85 5.21 -12.08
CA LEU A 71 5.08 3.97 -12.27
C LEU A 71 3.69 4.26 -12.87
N LEU A 72 2.95 5.21 -12.32
CA LEU A 72 1.62 5.56 -12.81
C LEU A 72 1.61 6.17 -14.22
N ARG A 73 2.74 6.68 -14.73
CA ARG A 73 2.90 7.13 -16.12
C ARG A 73 3.10 5.94 -17.06
N HIS A 74 3.97 5.01 -16.70
CA HIS A 74 4.37 3.88 -17.54
C HIS A 74 3.44 2.68 -17.44
N CYS A 75 2.68 2.55 -16.33
CA CYS A 75 1.77 1.43 -16.11
C CYS A 75 0.31 1.86 -16.24
N HIS A 76 -0.44 1.17 -17.10
CA HIS A 76 -1.87 1.33 -17.30
C HIS A 76 -2.60 0.09 -16.82
N ALA A 77 -3.72 0.28 -16.12
CA ALA A 77 -4.56 -0.82 -15.67
C ALA A 77 -6.03 -0.48 -15.86
N SER A 78 -6.84 -1.49 -16.21
CA SER A 78 -8.29 -1.35 -16.31
C SER A 78 -8.90 -1.14 -14.92
N THR A 79 -8.34 -1.77 -13.88
CA THR A 79 -8.72 -1.58 -12.48
C THR A 79 -7.49 -1.23 -11.64
N ILE A 80 -7.63 -0.26 -10.74
CA ILE A 80 -6.59 0.13 -9.77
C ILE A 80 -7.19 0.06 -8.39
N TYR A 81 -6.61 -0.74 -7.51
CA TYR A 81 -6.93 -0.76 -6.09
C TYR A 81 -5.88 0.01 -5.31
N LEU A 82 -6.34 0.91 -4.46
CA LEU A 82 -5.57 1.62 -3.46
C LEU A 82 -5.86 0.95 -2.12
N VAL A 83 -4.95 0.12 -1.64
CA VAL A 83 -5.20 -0.86 -0.56
C VAL A 83 -4.66 -0.34 0.77
N GLY A 84 -5.27 0.74 1.26
CA GLY A 84 -5.02 1.35 2.56
C GLY A 84 -3.72 2.13 2.69
N ASP A 85 -3.72 3.00 3.71
CA ASP A 85 -2.61 3.88 4.05
C ASP A 85 -2.13 4.75 2.88
N ILE A 86 -3.12 5.22 2.09
CA ILE A 86 -2.87 6.08 0.92
C ILE A 86 -2.53 7.49 1.40
N VAL A 87 -3.29 8.00 2.36
CA VAL A 87 -3.07 9.31 2.99
C VAL A 87 -2.76 9.12 4.46
N ASP A 88 -1.60 9.58 4.92
CA ASP A 88 -1.24 9.49 6.32
C ASP A 88 -1.93 10.59 7.16
N GLY A 89 -3.18 10.35 7.51
CA GLY A 89 -3.98 11.24 8.35
C GLY A 89 -3.40 11.44 9.74
N TRP A 90 -2.64 10.48 10.26
CA TRP A 90 -2.01 10.59 11.58
C TRP A 90 -0.86 11.60 11.58
N GLN A 91 -0.03 11.61 10.53
CA GLN A 91 1.05 12.59 10.40
C GLN A 91 0.52 13.98 10.04
N LEU A 92 -0.46 14.06 9.15
CA LEU A 92 -1.09 15.34 8.77
C LEU A 92 -1.77 16.04 9.96
N ARG A 93 -2.28 15.29 10.96
CA ARG A 93 -2.81 15.86 12.22
C ARG A 93 -1.73 16.45 13.11
N LYS A 94 -0.50 15.93 13.05
CA LYS A 94 0.65 16.45 13.83
C LYS A 94 1.28 17.67 13.18
N GLY A 95 1.27 17.75 11.84
CA GLY A 95 1.80 18.87 11.07
C GLY A 95 1.49 18.70 9.59
N TRP A 96 1.02 19.77 8.95
CA TRP A 96 0.67 19.72 7.54
C TRP A 96 1.93 19.65 6.67
N TYR A 97 2.08 18.55 5.95
CA TYR A 97 3.11 18.37 4.94
C TYR A 97 2.49 17.81 3.67
N TRP A 98 2.37 18.63 2.63
CA TRP A 98 1.73 18.24 1.38
C TRP A 98 2.46 18.90 0.20
N PRO A 99 3.62 18.37 -0.22
CA PRO A 99 4.36 18.87 -1.37
C PRO A 99 3.61 18.63 -2.67
N GLN A 100 3.98 19.37 -3.73
CA GLN A 100 3.35 19.27 -5.04
C GLN A 100 3.31 17.84 -5.59
N ALA A 101 4.37 17.05 -5.37
CA ALA A 101 4.41 15.66 -5.83
C ALA A 101 3.28 14.79 -5.26
N HIS A 102 2.83 15.04 -4.01
CA HIS A 102 1.68 14.33 -3.43
C HIS A 102 0.37 14.72 -4.13
N ASN A 103 0.22 16.02 -4.42
CA ASN A 103 -0.91 16.51 -5.19
C ASN A 103 -0.94 15.90 -6.60
N ASP A 104 0.21 15.80 -7.25
CA ASP A 104 0.34 15.22 -8.59
C ASP A 104 -0.04 13.72 -8.62
N VAL A 105 0.27 12.96 -7.56
CA VAL A 105 -0.20 11.56 -7.41
C VAL A 105 -1.72 11.51 -7.39
N VAL A 106 -2.36 12.33 -6.54
CA VAL A 106 -3.83 12.38 -6.45
C VAL A 106 -4.44 12.76 -7.80
N GLN A 107 -3.90 13.79 -8.45
CA GLN A 107 -4.38 14.21 -9.78
C GLN A 107 -4.19 13.13 -10.83
N LYS A 108 -3.07 12.38 -10.79
CA LYS A 108 -2.82 11.28 -11.74
C LYS A 108 -3.84 10.16 -11.56
N LEU A 109 -4.17 9.79 -10.32
CA LEU A 109 -5.19 8.78 -10.01
C LEU A 109 -6.59 9.23 -10.47
N LEU A 110 -6.99 10.47 -10.16
CA LEU A 110 -8.25 11.06 -10.64
C LEU A 110 -8.31 11.11 -12.18
N ARG A 111 -7.19 11.40 -12.83
CA ARG A 111 -7.10 11.40 -14.31
C ARG A 111 -7.27 9.99 -14.87
N LYS A 112 -6.69 8.95 -14.23
CA LYS A 112 -6.88 7.56 -14.64
C LYS A 112 -8.34 7.15 -14.51
N ALA A 113 -9.02 7.52 -13.40
CA ALA A 113 -10.45 7.28 -13.22
C ALA A 113 -11.28 7.96 -14.34
N ARG A 114 -11.00 9.21 -14.66
CA ARG A 114 -11.67 9.93 -15.78
C ARG A 114 -11.38 9.34 -17.16
N LYS A 115 -10.23 8.69 -17.35
CA LYS A 115 -9.86 8.00 -18.60
C LYS A 115 -10.43 6.58 -18.69
N GLY A 116 -11.28 6.16 -17.73
CA GLY A 116 -12.01 4.89 -17.77
C GLY A 116 -11.40 3.76 -16.93
N SER A 117 -10.31 3.96 -16.20
CA SER A 117 -9.87 2.98 -15.20
C SER A 117 -10.83 2.97 -14.03
N ARG A 118 -11.28 1.80 -13.59
CA ARG A 118 -11.97 1.68 -12.30
C ARG A 118 -10.95 1.87 -11.18
N VAL A 119 -11.11 2.89 -10.34
CA VAL A 119 -10.23 3.13 -9.19
C VAL A 119 -11.02 2.88 -7.91
N VAL A 120 -10.53 1.99 -7.08
CA VAL A 120 -11.15 1.59 -5.81
C VAL A 120 -10.19 1.91 -4.67
N PHE A 121 -10.66 2.64 -3.68
CA PHE A 121 -9.92 2.95 -2.46
C PHE A 121 -10.49 2.13 -1.30
N VAL A 122 -9.64 1.28 -0.73
CA VAL A 122 -9.91 0.49 0.49
C VAL A 122 -9.10 1.13 1.62
N PRO A 123 -9.72 1.86 2.58
CA PRO A 123 -8.98 2.57 3.62
C PRO A 123 -8.25 1.67 4.60
N GLY A 124 -7.06 2.11 5.03
CA GLY A 124 -6.29 1.51 6.11
C GLY A 124 -6.48 2.24 7.45
N ASN A 125 -5.56 2.01 8.40
CA ASN A 125 -5.61 2.64 9.71
C ASN A 125 -5.12 4.10 9.71
N HIS A 126 -4.18 4.47 8.83
CA HIS A 126 -3.72 5.86 8.71
C HIS A 126 -4.75 6.77 8.03
N ASP A 127 -5.61 6.21 7.22
CA ASP A 127 -6.70 6.91 6.54
C ASP A 127 -8.09 6.37 6.93
N GLU A 128 -8.24 5.87 8.16
CA GLU A 128 -9.48 5.33 8.72
C GLU A 128 -10.69 6.26 8.60
N PHE A 129 -10.46 7.60 8.54
CA PHE A 129 -11.51 8.59 8.34
C PHE A 129 -12.30 8.35 7.04
N ALA A 130 -11.67 7.76 6.03
CA ALA A 130 -12.29 7.48 4.75
C ALA A 130 -13.33 6.33 4.84
N ARG A 131 -13.27 5.48 5.87
CA ARG A 131 -14.26 4.41 6.10
C ARG A 131 -15.69 4.92 6.29
N HIS A 132 -15.84 6.15 6.81
CA HIS A 132 -17.15 6.78 6.95
C HIS A 132 -17.79 7.13 5.59
N TYR A 133 -17.03 7.08 4.51
CA TYR A 133 -17.47 7.37 3.14
C TYR A 133 -17.59 6.10 2.27
N ALA A 134 -17.56 4.90 2.90
CA ALA A 134 -17.74 3.65 2.17
C ALA A 134 -19.08 3.62 1.42
N GLY A 135 -19.04 3.14 0.18
CA GLY A 135 -20.17 3.14 -0.75
C GLY A 135 -20.33 4.45 -1.55
N LEU A 136 -19.50 5.46 -1.29
CA LEU A 136 -19.51 6.71 -2.04
C LEU A 136 -18.39 6.78 -3.08
N HIS A 137 -18.53 7.71 -4.02
CA HIS A 137 -17.52 7.99 -5.04
C HIS A 137 -16.94 9.38 -4.84
N PHE A 138 -15.62 9.48 -4.96
CA PHE A 138 -14.90 10.74 -4.89
C PHE A 138 -14.10 10.96 -6.18
N GLY A 139 -14.55 11.89 -7.04
CA GLY A 139 -13.89 12.18 -8.31
C GLY A 139 -13.73 10.95 -9.24
N GLY A 140 -14.66 9.98 -9.15
CA GLY A 140 -14.61 8.71 -9.88
C GLY A 140 -13.82 7.60 -9.16
N ILE A 141 -13.30 7.86 -7.96
CA ILE A 141 -12.70 6.84 -7.09
C ILE A 141 -13.79 6.31 -6.17
N GLU A 142 -14.02 5.01 -6.21
CA GLU A 142 -14.97 4.28 -5.37
C GLU A 142 -14.33 4.01 -4.00
N VAL A 143 -15.02 4.29 -2.89
CA VAL A 143 -14.54 3.99 -1.53
C VAL A 143 -15.26 2.77 -1.00
N LEU A 144 -14.52 1.73 -0.64
CA LEU A 144 -15.05 0.48 -0.08
C LEU A 144 -14.23 0.09 1.16
N ASN A 145 -14.86 -0.49 2.18
CA ASN A 145 -14.11 -1.00 3.34
C ASN A 145 -13.30 -2.26 3.01
N GLU A 146 -13.78 -3.04 2.06
CA GLU A 146 -13.14 -4.23 1.49
C GLU A 146 -13.74 -4.49 0.11
N ALA A 147 -13.09 -5.28 -0.72
CA ALA A 147 -13.61 -5.66 -2.03
C ALA A 147 -13.31 -7.12 -2.33
N VAL A 148 -14.04 -7.69 -3.27
CA VAL A 148 -13.72 -8.98 -3.88
C VAL A 148 -13.37 -8.72 -5.35
N HIS A 149 -12.15 -9.03 -5.73
CA HIS A 149 -11.71 -9.00 -7.12
C HIS A 149 -11.80 -10.38 -7.73
N VAL A 150 -12.33 -10.46 -8.95
CA VAL A 150 -12.36 -11.70 -9.72
C VAL A 150 -11.33 -11.61 -10.83
N THR A 151 -10.32 -12.46 -10.77
CA THR A 151 -9.26 -12.52 -11.79
C THR A 151 -9.80 -12.95 -13.15
N ALA A 152 -9.04 -12.76 -14.22
CA ALA A 152 -9.40 -13.25 -15.56
C ALA A 152 -9.65 -14.77 -15.55
N GLY A 153 -8.95 -15.51 -14.68
CA GLY A 153 -9.13 -16.95 -14.50
C GLY A 153 -10.33 -17.34 -13.59
N GLY A 154 -11.12 -16.37 -13.08
CA GLY A 154 -12.28 -16.64 -12.22
C GLY A 154 -11.96 -16.79 -10.74
N THR A 155 -10.69 -16.72 -10.32
CA THR A 155 -10.28 -16.79 -8.90
C THR A 155 -10.72 -15.53 -8.16
N ARG A 156 -11.32 -15.71 -7.00
CA ARG A 156 -11.81 -14.62 -6.13
C ARG A 156 -10.75 -14.24 -5.13
N LEU A 157 -10.29 -12.98 -5.19
CA LEU A 157 -9.32 -12.42 -4.28
C LEU A 157 -10.00 -11.41 -3.36
N TRP A 158 -9.91 -11.62 -2.06
CA TRP A 158 -10.35 -10.66 -1.06
C TRP A 158 -9.33 -9.52 -0.98
N VAL A 159 -9.77 -8.28 -1.18
CA VAL A 159 -8.93 -7.08 -1.16
C VAL A 159 -9.23 -6.31 0.12
N VAL A 160 -8.25 -6.20 0.99
CA VAL A 160 -8.37 -5.56 2.32
C VAL A 160 -7.02 -5.00 2.74
N HIS A 161 -7.00 -3.93 3.53
CA HIS A 161 -5.71 -3.41 4.02
C HIS A 161 -5.02 -4.37 4.98
N GLY A 162 -5.74 -4.92 5.95
CA GLY A 162 -5.22 -5.91 6.90
C GLY A 162 -5.08 -5.42 8.33
N ASP A 163 -5.29 -4.15 8.60
CA ASP A 163 -5.17 -3.51 9.91
C ASP A 163 -6.16 -4.03 10.98
N TRP A 164 -7.22 -4.73 10.59
CA TRP A 164 -8.15 -5.37 11.53
C TRP A 164 -7.48 -6.40 12.44
N PHE A 165 -6.30 -6.88 12.05
CA PHE A 165 -5.47 -7.78 12.83
C PHE A 165 -4.41 -7.05 13.68
N ASP A 166 -4.51 -5.70 13.82
CA ASP A 166 -3.53 -4.82 14.48
C ASP A 166 -3.25 -5.14 15.94
N GLY A 167 -4.21 -5.66 16.68
CA GLY A 167 -3.97 -6.07 18.07
C GLY A 167 -2.78 -7.02 18.18
N VAL A 168 -2.44 -7.64 17.08
CA VAL A 168 -1.35 -8.60 16.89
C VAL A 168 -0.14 -7.93 16.20
N VAL A 169 -0.29 -6.96 15.25
CA VAL A 169 0.77 -6.44 14.35
C VAL A 169 1.53 -5.21 14.85
N MET A 170 0.88 -4.30 15.58
CA MET A 170 1.50 -3.03 16.01
C MET A 170 2.80 -3.19 16.83
N HIS A 171 2.95 -4.29 17.57
CA HIS A 171 4.15 -4.54 18.36
C HIS A 171 5.36 -5.02 17.54
N ALA A 172 5.15 -5.65 16.39
CA ALA A 172 6.24 -6.26 15.61
C ALA A 172 7.05 -5.23 14.81
N ARG A 173 6.38 -4.26 14.21
CA ARG A 173 7.01 -3.23 13.36
C ARG A 173 7.89 -2.28 14.16
N TRP A 174 7.37 -1.79 15.30
CA TRP A 174 8.16 -0.98 16.24
C TRP A 174 9.37 -1.76 16.76
N LEU A 175 9.24 -3.09 16.97
CA LEU A 175 10.33 -3.96 17.39
C LEU A 175 11.37 -4.22 16.30
N ALA A 176 10.99 -4.25 15.02
CA ALA A 176 11.96 -4.44 13.92
C ALA A 176 12.83 -3.19 13.73
N HIS A 177 12.23 -1.99 13.63
CA HIS A 177 12.98 -0.73 13.56
C HIS A 177 13.78 -0.44 14.84
N LEU A 178 13.24 -0.79 16.01
CA LEU A 178 13.97 -0.72 17.27
C LEU A 178 15.11 -1.77 17.29
N GLY A 179 14.92 -2.92 16.65
CA GLY A 179 15.89 -4.00 16.56
C GLY A 179 17.19 -3.59 15.86
N ASP A 180 17.12 -2.91 14.73
CA ASP A 180 18.29 -2.47 13.97
C ASP A 180 19.04 -1.33 14.67
N ALA A 181 18.32 -0.30 15.14
CA ALA A 181 18.93 0.79 15.90
C ALA A 181 19.51 0.31 17.24
N LEU A 182 18.81 -0.58 17.94
CA LEU A 182 19.26 -1.18 19.19
C LEU A 182 20.38 -2.20 18.99
N TYR A 183 20.45 -2.89 17.86
CA TYR A 183 21.54 -3.82 17.58
C TYR A 183 22.87 -3.07 17.53
N VAL A 184 22.97 -1.98 16.79
CA VAL A 184 24.19 -1.15 16.74
C VAL A 184 24.50 -0.50 18.09
N PHE A 185 23.47 0.02 18.77
CA PHE A 185 23.61 0.59 20.12
C PHE A 185 23.96 -0.49 21.16
N SER A 186 23.36 -1.68 21.06
CA SER A 186 23.59 -2.78 21.97
C SER A 186 25.01 -3.33 21.93
N LEU A 187 25.66 -3.34 20.77
CA LEU A 187 27.06 -3.76 20.65
C LEU A 187 28.01 -2.79 21.38
N LYS A 188 27.70 -1.49 21.39
CA LYS A 188 28.48 -0.49 22.14
C LYS A 188 28.16 -0.56 23.64
N LEU A 189 26.86 -0.65 23.99
CA LEU A 189 26.37 -0.71 25.35
C LEU A 189 26.75 -2.03 26.04
N ASN A 190 26.73 -3.15 25.33
CA ASN A 190 27.06 -4.46 25.85
C ASN A 190 28.54 -4.53 26.31
N ARG A 191 29.45 -3.90 25.55
CA ARG A 191 30.87 -3.78 25.95
C ARG A 191 31.02 -2.97 27.24
N TRP A 192 30.34 -1.83 27.35
CA TRP A 192 30.39 -0.96 28.52
C TRP A 192 29.73 -1.59 29.76
N LEU A 193 28.52 -2.15 29.59
CA LEU A 193 27.78 -2.83 30.67
C LEU A 193 28.52 -4.06 31.21
N ASN A 194 29.10 -4.89 30.32
CA ASN A 194 29.84 -6.07 30.79
C ASN A 194 31.17 -5.69 31.48
N HIS A 195 31.81 -4.59 31.05
CA HIS A 195 32.96 -4.06 31.77
C HIS A 195 32.58 -3.60 33.20
N LEU A 196 31.42 -2.92 33.34
CA LEU A 196 30.91 -2.47 34.65
C LEU A 196 30.46 -3.66 35.52
N ARG A 197 29.73 -4.63 34.92
CA ARG A 197 29.26 -5.86 35.60
C ARG A 197 30.43 -6.73 36.10
N HIS A 198 31.46 -6.89 35.30
CA HIS A 198 32.65 -7.62 35.69
C HIS A 198 33.35 -6.97 36.89
N ARG A 199 33.36 -5.65 36.93
CA ARG A 199 33.92 -4.88 38.06
C ARG A 199 33.10 -5.01 39.34
N MET A 200 31.79 -5.32 39.22
CA MET A 200 30.84 -5.55 40.31
C MET A 200 30.65 -7.04 40.68
N GLY A 201 31.42 -7.97 40.07
CA GLY A 201 31.36 -9.40 40.36
C GLY A 201 30.16 -10.12 39.73
N PHE A 202 29.43 -9.53 38.77
CA PHE A 202 28.31 -10.18 38.08
C PHE A 202 28.77 -10.94 36.85
N SER A 203 28.11 -12.08 36.55
CA SER A 203 28.35 -12.89 35.36
C SER A 203 28.00 -12.14 34.06
N TYR A 204 28.62 -12.61 32.93
CA TYR A 204 28.37 -12.07 31.60
C TYR A 204 26.88 -12.14 31.23
N TRP A 205 26.33 -11.06 30.70
CA TRP A 205 24.97 -10.98 30.19
C TRP A 205 24.99 -10.54 28.73
N SER A 206 24.26 -11.24 27.86
CA SER A 206 24.22 -10.94 26.41
C SER A 206 22.92 -10.27 26.02
N LEU A 207 22.99 -8.96 25.76
CA LEU A 207 21.90 -8.21 25.17
C LEU A 207 21.52 -8.73 23.77
N SER A 208 22.50 -9.29 23.02
CA SER A 208 22.25 -9.89 21.71
C SER A 208 21.35 -11.14 21.77
N GLN A 209 21.45 -11.94 22.83
CA GLN A 209 20.57 -13.10 23.05
C GLN A 209 19.14 -12.68 23.36
N TYR A 210 18.97 -11.62 24.15
CA TYR A 210 17.66 -11.03 24.43
C TYR A 210 17.00 -10.47 23.14
N LEU A 211 17.77 -9.77 22.30
CA LEU A 211 17.29 -9.21 21.04
C LEU A 211 16.95 -10.31 20.01
N LYS A 212 17.73 -11.40 19.94
CA LYS A 212 17.39 -12.55 19.08
C LYS A 212 16.02 -13.14 19.43
N GLY A 213 15.68 -13.22 20.72
CA GLY A 213 14.35 -13.66 21.17
C GLY A 213 13.23 -12.73 20.68
N LYS A 214 13.45 -11.40 20.70
CA LYS A 214 12.50 -10.42 20.22
C LYS A 214 12.31 -10.46 18.70
N VAL A 215 13.40 -10.61 17.93
CA VAL A 215 13.36 -10.79 16.47
C VAL A 215 12.62 -12.07 16.09
N LYS A 216 12.87 -13.18 16.79
CA LYS A 216 12.15 -14.44 16.58
C LYS A 216 10.63 -14.26 16.78
N ASN A 217 10.23 -13.52 17.82
CA ASN A 217 8.82 -13.22 18.07
C ASN A 217 8.21 -12.36 16.96
N ALA A 218 8.93 -11.35 16.44
CA ALA A 218 8.47 -10.53 15.34
C ALA A 218 8.28 -11.34 14.05
N VAL A 219 9.21 -12.24 13.72
CA VAL A 219 9.11 -13.14 12.56
C VAL A 219 7.95 -14.12 12.71
N SER A 220 7.79 -14.74 13.89
CA SER A 220 6.64 -15.60 14.19
C SER A 220 5.31 -14.87 14.04
N TYR A 221 5.31 -13.61 14.32
CA TYR A 221 4.19 -12.73 14.30
C TYR A 221 3.74 -12.33 12.87
N ILE A 222 4.69 -11.96 11.99
CA ILE A 222 4.42 -11.74 10.56
C ILE A 222 3.83 -13.02 9.95
N SER A 223 4.42 -14.18 10.25
CA SER A 223 3.90 -15.47 9.79
C SER A 223 2.47 -15.74 10.27
N ASN A 224 2.13 -15.38 11.51
CA ASN A 224 0.78 -15.52 12.03
C ASN A 224 -0.22 -14.56 11.35
N PHE A 225 0.19 -13.32 11.03
CA PHE A 225 -0.65 -12.37 10.31
C PHE A 225 -1.01 -12.88 8.91
N GLU A 226 -0.02 -13.35 8.17
CA GLU A 226 -0.20 -13.90 6.83
C GLU A 226 -1.14 -15.11 6.85
N GLN A 227 -0.95 -16.01 7.82
CA GLN A 227 -1.78 -17.19 8.01
C GLN A 227 -3.23 -16.81 8.35
N LEU A 228 -3.44 -15.88 9.29
CA LEU A 228 -4.77 -15.41 9.69
C LEU A 228 -5.52 -14.76 8.52
N LEU A 229 -4.84 -13.97 7.69
CA LEU A 229 -5.46 -13.40 6.49
C LEU A 229 -5.85 -14.46 5.47
N ALA A 230 -5.00 -15.45 5.25
CA ALA A 230 -5.28 -16.54 4.32
C ALA A 230 -6.49 -17.38 4.79
N GLU A 231 -6.55 -17.69 6.09
CA GLU A 231 -7.67 -18.41 6.70
C GLU A 231 -8.97 -17.61 6.62
N GLU A 232 -8.92 -16.29 6.86
CA GLU A 232 -10.08 -15.41 6.77
C GLU A 232 -10.59 -15.30 5.32
N ALA A 233 -9.69 -15.17 4.33
CA ALA A 233 -10.05 -15.20 2.93
C ALA A 233 -10.78 -16.50 2.56
N ALA A 234 -10.27 -17.65 3.00
CA ALA A 234 -10.90 -18.94 2.79
C ALA A 234 -12.29 -19.03 3.44
N ARG A 235 -12.46 -18.51 4.66
CA ARG A 235 -13.78 -18.45 5.35
C ARG A 235 -14.78 -17.59 4.59
N ARG A 236 -14.33 -16.53 3.89
CA ARG A 236 -15.16 -15.66 3.04
C ARG A 236 -15.45 -16.26 1.66
N GLY A 237 -14.98 -17.48 1.38
CA GLY A 237 -15.13 -18.13 0.09
C GLY A 237 -14.27 -17.49 -1.00
N CYS A 238 -13.13 -16.91 -0.62
CA CYS A 238 -12.13 -16.39 -1.53
C CYS A 238 -10.94 -17.35 -1.60
N GLU A 239 -10.38 -17.52 -2.80
CA GLU A 239 -9.21 -18.36 -3.03
C GLU A 239 -7.89 -17.60 -2.80
N GLY A 240 -7.97 -16.30 -2.47
CA GLY A 240 -6.81 -15.51 -2.13
C GLY A 240 -7.14 -14.20 -1.44
N VAL A 241 -6.08 -13.53 -0.96
CA VAL A 241 -6.14 -12.21 -0.35
C VAL A 241 -5.07 -11.31 -0.96
N VAL A 242 -5.44 -10.04 -1.20
CA VAL A 242 -4.51 -8.96 -1.54
C VAL A 242 -4.56 -7.93 -0.43
N CYS A 243 -3.40 -7.63 0.17
CA CYS A 243 -3.30 -6.75 1.32
C CYS A 243 -2.08 -5.83 1.27
N GLY A 244 -1.91 -4.97 2.28
CA GLY A 244 -0.76 -4.12 2.56
C GLY A 244 -0.35 -4.23 4.02
N HIS A 245 -0.26 -3.09 4.72
CA HIS A 245 -0.15 -2.88 6.15
C HIS A 245 1.19 -3.25 6.79
N ILE A 246 1.71 -4.45 6.57
CA ILE A 246 2.97 -4.88 7.19
C ILE A 246 4.23 -4.44 6.41
N HIS A 247 4.06 -3.71 5.29
CA HIS A 247 5.12 -3.19 4.42
C HIS A 247 6.12 -4.27 3.93
N ARG A 248 5.62 -5.49 3.82
CA ARG A 248 6.42 -6.61 3.33
C ARG A 248 5.82 -7.16 2.05
N ALA A 249 6.39 -6.73 0.93
CA ALA A 249 5.99 -7.22 -0.39
C ALA A 249 6.17 -8.74 -0.50
N GLU A 250 5.09 -9.46 -0.82
CA GLU A 250 5.12 -10.93 -0.91
C GLU A 250 4.05 -11.42 -1.89
N LEU A 251 4.36 -12.42 -2.68
CA LEU A 251 3.40 -13.11 -3.56
C LEU A 251 3.70 -14.61 -3.51
N ARG A 252 2.85 -15.37 -2.82
CA ARG A 252 3.03 -16.81 -2.63
C ARG A 252 1.71 -17.51 -2.32
N ARG A 253 1.74 -18.82 -2.19
CA ARG A 253 0.64 -19.59 -1.61
C ARG A 253 0.89 -19.85 -0.13
N ILE A 254 -0.17 -19.74 0.64
CA ILE A 254 -0.25 -20.23 2.01
C ILE A 254 -1.33 -21.31 1.98
N ASP A 255 -0.90 -22.56 2.16
CA ASP A 255 -1.75 -23.73 1.90
C ASP A 255 -2.36 -23.65 0.48
N ASN A 256 -3.68 -23.56 0.38
CA ASN A 256 -4.38 -23.45 -0.90
C ASN A 256 -4.82 -22.03 -1.24
N THR A 257 -4.43 -21.04 -0.43
CA THR A 257 -4.84 -19.63 -0.57
C THR A 257 -3.72 -18.81 -1.18
N VAL A 258 -4.03 -17.99 -2.18
CA VAL A 258 -3.10 -16.99 -2.72
C VAL A 258 -2.95 -15.86 -1.69
N TYR A 259 -1.73 -15.59 -1.29
CA TYR A 259 -1.39 -14.43 -0.46
C TYR A 259 -0.56 -13.46 -1.28
N ALA A 260 -1.04 -12.23 -1.39
CA ALA A 260 -0.37 -11.13 -2.08
C ALA A 260 -0.33 -9.90 -1.16
N ASN A 261 0.87 -9.45 -0.81
CA ASN A 261 1.07 -8.18 -0.11
C ASN A 261 1.74 -7.18 -1.05
N CYS A 262 1.14 -6.01 -1.21
CA CYS A 262 1.61 -5.00 -2.16
C CYS A 262 2.94 -4.34 -1.75
N GLY A 263 3.36 -4.49 -0.48
CA GLY A 263 4.50 -3.76 0.07
C GLY A 263 4.14 -2.31 0.37
N ASP A 264 5.03 -1.38 0.04
CA ASP A 264 4.86 0.04 0.36
C ASP A 264 5.55 0.97 -0.66
N TRP A 265 5.27 2.28 -0.56
CA TRP A 265 5.91 3.35 -1.35
C TRP A 265 6.76 4.29 -0.50
N VAL A 266 7.30 3.77 0.59
CA VAL A 266 8.24 4.43 1.50
C VAL A 266 9.64 3.83 1.33
N GLU A 267 9.74 2.49 1.32
CA GLU A 267 11.00 1.75 1.25
C GLU A 267 11.06 0.77 0.08
N SER A 268 10.02 -0.07 -0.11
CA SER A 268 10.05 -1.20 -1.04
C SER A 268 9.73 -0.83 -2.49
N LEU A 269 8.92 0.21 -2.74
CA LEU A 269 8.46 0.67 -4.07
C LEU A 269 7.84 -0.46 -4.91
N THR A 270 6.95 -1.23 -4.30
CA THR A 270 6.36 -2.42 -4.91
C THR A 270 4.87 -2.28 -5.17
N ALA A 271 4.37 -3.14 -6.04
CA ALA A 271 2.97 -3.25 -6.39
C ALA A 271 2.64 -4.70 -6.78
N VAL A 272 1.38 -5.09 -6.65
CA VAL A 272 0.88 -6.33 -7.24
C VAL A 272 0.15 -5.97 -8.53
N ALA A 273 0.30 -6.77 -9.57
CA ALA A 273 -0.38 -6.60 -10.84
C ALA A 273 -1.00 -7.93 -11.32
N GLU A 274 -2.06 -7.82 -12.12
CA GLU A 274 -2.67 -8.94 -12.83
C GLU A 274 -2.55 -8.69 -14.33
N LEU A 275 -2.07 -9.66 -15.05
CA LEU A 275 -2.07 -9.68 -16.51
C LEU A 275 -3.44 -10.08 -17.07
N ASP A 276 -3.67 -9.86 -18.37
CA ASP A 276 -4.93 -10.19 -19.05
C ASP A 276 -5.24 -11.69 -19.05
N ASP A 277 -4.22 -12.54 -18.88
CA ASP A 277 -4.36 -14.00 -18.77
C ASP A 277 -4.58 -14.49 -17.33
N GLY A 278 -4.70 -13.55 -16.36
CA GLY A 278 -4.92 -13.85 -14.94
C GLY A 278 -3.66 -14.19 -14.13
N MET A 279 -2.45 -14.10 -14.74
CA MET A 279 -1.20 -14.21 -14.01
C MET A 279 -1.04 -13.03 -13.05
N LEU A 280 -0.73 -13.30 -11.78
CA LEU A 280 -0.35 -12.29 -10.81
C LEU A 280 1.15 -12.09 -10.82
N GLN A 281 1.58 -10.83 -10.73
CA GLN A 281 2.97 -10.43 -10.65
C GLN A 281 3.20 -9.53 -9.45
N LEU A 282 4.31 -9.73 -8.73
CA LEU A 282 4.85 -8.78 -7.77
C LEU A 282 5.89 -7.92 -8.50
N LEU A 283 5.64 -6.63 -8.55
CA LEU A 283 6.43 -5.65 -9.29
C LEU A 283 7.28 -4.81 -8.34
N LEU A 284 8.52 -4.53 -8.73
CA LEU A 284 9.40 -3.54 -8.10
C LEU A 284 9.62 -2.39 -9.09
N TRP A 285 9.35 -1.17 -8.65
CA TRP A 285 9.71 0.02 -9.41
C TRP A 285 11.10 0.53 -9.03
N LYS A 286 11.98 0.66 -10.01
CA LYS A 286 13.28 1.31 -9.82
C LYS A 286 13.21 2.73 -10.38
N PRO A 287 13.54 3.78 -9.62
CA PRO A 287 13.58 5.15 -10.14
C PRO A 287 14.42 5.25 -11.42
N ALA A 288 13.94 6.08 -12.34
CA ALA A 288 14.52 6.25 -13.67
C ALA A 288 14.50 4.97 -14.57
N SER A 289 13.67 3.98 -14.23
CA SER A 289 13.43 2.82 -15.09
C SER A 289 12.26 3.10 -16.04
N ALA A 290 12.33 2.54 -17.24
CA ALA A 290 11.20 2.56 -18.20
C ALA A 290 10.17 1.45 -17.91
N ALA A 291 10.56 0.42 -17.16
CA ALA A 291 9.76 -0.77 -16.89
C ALA A 291 9.88 -1.24 -15.43
N PRO A 292 8.80 -1.78 -14.84
CA PRO A 292 8.89 -2.45 -13.56
C PRO A 292 9.68 -3.76 -13.69
N GLN A 293 10.42 -4.11 -12.63
CA GLN A 293 11.05 -5.41 -12.51
C GLN A 293 10.05 -6.39 -11.87
N VAL A 294 9.84 -7.55 -12.47
CA VAL A 294 9.06 -8.63 -11.89
C VAL A 294 9.91 -9.36 -10.85
N LEU A 295 9.44 -9.40 -9.60
CA LEU A 295 10.09 -10.10 -8.49
C LEU A 295 9.56 -11.53 -8.30
N ALA A 296 8.26 -11.73 -8.53
CA ALA A 296 7.59 -13.02 -8.41
C ALA A 296 6.39 -13.07 -9.36
N GLU A 297 6.04 -14.28 -9.79
CA GLU A 297 4.85 -14.58 -10.55
C GLU A 297 4.09 -15.73 -9.93
N LEU A 298 2.77 -15.67 -9.96
CA LEU A 298 1.90 -16.71 -9.45
C LEU A 298 0.62 -16.78 -10.29
N ARG A 299 0.33 -17.96 -10.84
CA ARG A 299 -0.97 -18.22 -11.48
C ARG A 299 -1.95 -18.73 -10.43
N PRO A 300 -3.04 -17.99 -10.15
CA PRO A 300 -4.13 -18.52 -9.35
C PRO A 300 -4.78 -19.71 -10.09
N GLU A 301 -4.83 -20.87 -9.45
CA GLU A 301 -5.52 -22.02 -10.02
C GLU A 301 -7.00 -21.94 -9.71
N ILE A 302 -7.83 -22.16 -10.72
CA ILE A 302 -9.27 -22.34 -10.54
C ILE A 302 -9.45 -23.69 -9.85
N ARG A 303 -10.08 -23.75 -8.68
CA ARG A 303 -10.60 -25.01 -8.19
C ARG A 303 -11.66 -25.46 -9.19
N SER A 304 -11.37 -26.51 -9.97
CA SER A 304 -12.43 -27.26 -10.61
C SER A 304 -13.33 -27.73 -9.49
N CYS A 305 -14.56 -27.22 -9.45
CA CYS A 305 -15.59 -27.84 -8.63
C CYS A 305 -15.65 -29.30 -9.08
N ALA A 306 -15.07 -30.21 -8.26
CA ALA A 306 -15.35 -31.62 -8.40
C ALA A 306 -16.85 -31.77 -8.18
N SER A 307 -17.53 -32.06 -9.27
CA SER A 307 -18.97 -32.40 -9.36
C SER A 307 -19.30 -33.63 -8.53
#